data_b3573edafe6300ef0fd1168095e06ac1
#
_entry.id   b3573edafe6300ef0fd1168095e06ac1
#
_cell.length_a   1.000
_cell.length_b   1.000
_cell.length_c   1.000
_cell.angle_alpha   90.00
_cell.angle_beta   90.00
_cell.angle_gamma   90.00
#
_symmetry.space_group_name_H-M   'P 1'
#
loop_
_entity.id
_entity.type
_entity.pdbx_description
1 polymer ?
#
loop_
_entity_poly.entity_id
_entity_poly.type
_entity_poly.pdbx_seq_one_letter_code
_entity_poly.pdbx_strand_id
1 'polypeptide(L)'
;PPPPPPPPPPPPLFFLHPHPGTPDPLWSRGLGDVYKRQVVLGSLALFFGCEDDKADNDTLVVESFSIVKVDVESTGDPDQSQPELVRFVSDTEGVIVNSKQNTVDFITISSTDLSMSGESVQITDDPDAECSSIDVSVDESILAVVVSKGACDRGLLYLIDAATKNKFGPYELGYNPDAVDIAVDNQFVVVVNEFDYEDGVDGGCDSLGFPGVSIYDISGGLGSASLVKDMRISHTGANGNLAEPEGVKIAPDGVTVYMTLQESNEMGWFSILNPPDVLENRVAFTNPEHEPDGIWVNSDGTVVCTGGEYDGTIGVTIMGSDGTPGAQYYANLADDLPSNWAWEDTRKGIEPEEVVIAEEGGKSFVMATLQDAGAGVGYDITDPTNPTYDSGAITQMVDYTSGDGESTGEPEGLAYKNGYILVSNSEDPSVCLLRSSWAE
;
A
#
# COMPACT_ATOMS: atom_id res chain seq x y z
N PRO A 1 -61.65 4.77 -14.24
CA PRO A 1 -60.41 5.44 -14.56
C PRO A 1 -59.89 4.95 -15.92
N PRO A 2 -59.27 5.81 -16.74
CA PRO A 2 -58.67 5.38 -18.00
C PRO A 2 -57.47 4.44 -17.75
N PRO A 3 -57.17 3.52 -18.67
CA PRO A 3 -56.05 2.63 -18.55
C PRO A 3 -54.73 3.40 -18.56
N PRO A 4 -53.67 2.92 -17.86
CA PRO A 4 -52.38 3.56 -17.84
C PRO A 4 -51.73 3.61 -19.23
N PRO A 5 -50.93 4.63 -19.56
CA PRO A 5 -50.25 4.72 -20.83
C PRO A 5 -49.26 3.57 -21.02
N PRO A 6 -48.97 3.14 -22.24
CA PRO A 6 -48.01 2.11 -22.53
C PRO A 6 -46.57 2.57 -22.15
N PRO A 7 -45.68 1.64 -21.78
CA PRO A 7 -44.28 1.97 -21.46
C PRO A 7 -43.55 2.53 -22.69
N PRO A 8 -42.56 3.41 -22.49
CA PRO A 8 -41.76 3.95 -23.59
C PRO A 8 -40.96 2.82 -24.29
N PRO A 9 -40.70 2.98 -25.60
CA PRO A 9 -39.89 2.01 -26.33
C PRO A 9 -38.44 1.97 -25.81
N PRO A 10 -37.76 0.82 -25.87
CA PRO A 10 -36.38 0.73 -25.47
C PRO A 10 -35.49 1.61 -26.36
N PRO A 11 -34.39 2.17 -25.83
CA PRO A 11 -33.47 2.97 -26.61
C PRO A 11 -32.84 2.14 -27.74
N PRO A 12 -32.49 2.76 -28.88
CA PRO A 12 -31.86 2.04 -29.98
C PRO A 12 -30.48 1.53 -29.61
N LEU A 13 -30.20 0.29 -29.98
CA LEU A 13 -28.84 -0.30 -29.87
C LEU A 13 -27.91 0.43 -30.85
N PHE A 14 -26.94 1.16 -30.31
CA PHE A 14 -25.85 1.73 -31.11
C PHE A 14 -24.82 0.64 -31.40
N PHE A 15 -24.78 0.16 -32.64
CA PHE A 15 -23.65 -0.61 -33.14
C PHE A 15 -22.58 0.38 -33.61
N LEU A 16 -21.49 0.49 -32.85
CA LEU A 16 -20.27 1.17 -33.30
C LEU A 16 -19.54 0.26 -34.30
N HIS A 17 -19.65 0.61 -35.59
CA HIS A 17 -18.75 0.04 -36.59
C HIS A 17 -17.39 0.73 -36.48
N PRO A 18 -16.25 0.00 -36.46
CA PRO A 18 -14.94 0.61 -36.50
C PRO A 18 -14.76 1.34 -37.84
N HIS A 19 -14.55 2.65 -37.79
CA HIS A 19 -14.13 3.44 -38.93
C HIS A 19 -12.65 3.22 -39.21
N PRO A 20 -12.21 2.94 -40.44
CA PRO A 20 -10.79 2.90 -40.74
C PRO A 20 -10.23 4.32 -40.67
N GLY A 21 -9.33 4.59 -39.70
CA GLY A 21 -8.60 5.84 -39.59
C GLY A 21 -8.68 6.56 -38.24
N THR A 22 -9.33 6.02 -37.23
CA THR A 22 -9.19 6.54 -35.85
C THR A 22 -7.88 6.02 -35.25
N PRO A 23 -7.02 6.91 -34.68
CA PRO A 23 -5.85 6.46 -33.91
C PRO A 23 -6.34 5.64 -32.71
N ASP A 24 -5.59 4.58 -32.40
CA ASP A 24 -5.83 3.81 -31.17
C ASP A 24 -5.84 4.74 -29.95
N PRO A 25 -6.73 4.48 -28.98
CA PRO A 25 -6.74 5.25 -27.74
C PRO A 25 -5.38 5.25 -27.06
N LEU A 26 -5.01 6.36 -26.45
CA LEU A 26 -3.68 6.57 -25.83
C LEU A 26 -3.30 5.53 -24.76
N TRP A 27 -4.26 4.83 -24.18
CA TRP A 27 -4.03 3.78 -23.20
C TRP A 27 -3.49 2.46 -23.78
N SER A 28 -3.57 2.25 -25.10
CA SER A 28 -2.96 1.09 -25.76
C SER A 28 -1.47 1.27 -26.12
N ARG A 29 -0.90 2.45 -25.79
CA ARG A 29 0.50 2.79 -26.03
C ARG A 29 1.16 3.12 -24.72
N GLY A 30 1.66 2.14 -24.02
CA GLY A 30 2.60 2.68 -23.10
C GLY A 30 3.07 1.94 -21.89
N LEU A 31 2.58 0.83 -21.51
CA LEU A 31 3.26 0.09 -20.44
C LEU A 31 4.32 -0.90 -20.98
N GLY A 32 4.21 -1.30 -22.25
CA GLY A 32 5.17 -2.24 -22.86
C GLY A 32 6.53 -1.66 -23.28
N ASP A 33 6.69 -0.36 -23.40
CA ASP A 33 7.91 0.24 -23.96
C ASP A 33 8.78 1.01 -22.95
N VAL A 34 8.25 1.33 -21.77
CA VAL A 34 9.03 2.01 -20.71
C VAL A 34 9.98 1.00 -20.03
N TYR A 35 9.57 -0.24 -19.88
CA TYR A 35 10.40 -1.29 -19.27
C TYR A 35 11.49 -1.88 -20.20
N LYS A 36 11.46 -1.61 -21.50
CA LYS A 36 12.45 -2.16 -22.45
C LYS A 36 13.70 -1.31 -22.65
N ARG A 37 13.84 -0.17 -21.96
CA ARG A 37 15.00 0.73 -22.17
C ARG A 37 16.02 0.81 -21.05
N GLN A 38 15.86 0.09 -19.96
CA GLN A 38 16.78 0.18 -18.84
C GLN A 38 17.73 -1.02 -18.62
N VAL A 39 17.76 -2.00 -19.50
CA VAL A 39 18.77 -3.07 -19.43
C VAL A 39 19.83 -2.84 -20.49
N VAL A 40 20.70 -1.85 -20.35
CA VAL A 40 22.07 -1.82 -20.92
C VAL A 40 22.87 -0.72 -20.22
N LEU A 41 23.63 -1.07 -19.20
CA LEU A 41 24.94 -0.51 -18.93
C LEU A 41 25.56 -1.19 -17.69
N GLY A 42 26.45 -2.09 -17.93
CA GLY A 42 27.38 -2.51 -16.89
C GLY A 42 27.89 -3.93 -17.04
N SER A 43 28.74 -4.18 -17.98
CA SER A 43 29.95 -5.00 -17.83
C SER A 43 30.58 -5.27 -19.18
N LEU A 44 31.60 -4.51 -19.51
CA LEU A 44 32.46 -4.76 -20.68
C LEU A 44 33.61 -5.66 -20.21
N ALA A 45 33.51 -6.95 -20.48
CA ALA A 45 34.65 -7.84 -20.51
C ALA A 45 34.78 -8.46 -21.90
N LEU A 46 35.85 -8.09 -22.57
CA LEU A 46 36.21 -8.56 -23.90
C LEU A 46 36.64 -10.02 -23.88
N PHE A 47 35.94 -10.88 -24.63
CA PHE A 47 36.55 -12.06 -25.24
C PHE A 47 36.08 -12.20 -26.67
N PHE A 48 37.04 -12.23 -27.60
CA PHE A 48 36.80 -12.54 -29.00
C PHE A 48 36.66 -14.05 -29.20
N GLY A 49 35.58 -14.49 -29.80
CA GLY A 49 35.39 -15.80 -30.33
C GLY A 49 34.16 -15.78 -31.24
N CYS A 50 34.38 -15.87 -32.55
CA CYS A 50 33.30 -16.07 -33.51
C CYS A 50 32.80 -17.52 -33.45
N GLU A 51 31.50 -17.72 -33.32
CA GLU A 51 30.74 -18.82 -33.91
C GLU A 51 29.25 -18.52 -33.95
N ASP A 52 28.56 -19.06 -34.91
CA ASP A 52 27.28 -18.68 -35.49
C ASP A 52 26.10 -18.62 -34.51
N ASP A 53 25.40 -17.46 -34.52
CA ASP A 53 24.26 -17.14 -33.68
C ASP A 53 22.96 -17.75 -34.14
N LYS A 54 22.43 -18.66 -33.32
CA LYS A 54 20.99 -18.72 -33.11
C LYS A 54 20.64 -17.73 -32.02
N ALA A 55 19.79 -16.75 -32.32
CA ALA A 55 19.19 -15.90 -31.31
C ALA A 55 18.27 -16.77 -30.42
N ASP A 56 18.81 -17.30 -29.34
CA ASP A 56 18.02 -17.75 -28.21
C ASP A 56 17.49 -16.52 -27.50
N ASN A 57 16.20 -16.39 -27.46
CA ASN A 57 15.49 -15.46 -26.61
C ASN A 57 15.66 -16.00 -25.18
N ASP A 58 16.81 -15.77 -24.56
CA ASP A 58 16.99 -16.04 -23.14
C ASP A 58 16.08 -15.07 -22.37
N THR A 59 14.90 -15.53 -22.07
CA THR A 59 14.10 -14.97 -21.00
C THR A 59 14.89 -15.24 -19.72
N LEU A 60 15.37 -14.20 -19.06
CA LEU A 60 15.98 -14.32 -17.73
C LEU A 60 15.00 -15.11 -16.86
N VAL A 61 15.38 -16.30 -16.45
CA VAL A 61 14.61 -17.11 -15.52
C VAL A 61 15.08 -16.72 -14.14
N VAL A 62 14.25 -15.99 -13.42
CA VAL A 62 14.49 -15.71 -12.00
C VAL A 62 14.33 -17.03 -11.24
N GLU A 63 15.42 -17.57 -10.73
CA GLU A 63 15.43 -18.86 -10.02
C GLU A 63 15.24 -18.69 -8.50
N SER A 64 15.67 -17.54 -7.93
CA SER A 64 15.50 -17.24 -6.51
C SER A 64 15.33 -15.74 -6.28
N PHE A 65 14.70 -15.39 -5.16
CA PHE A 65 14.56 -14.03 -4.69
C PHE A 65 15.31 -13.86 -3.38
N SER A 66 16.07 -12.79 -3.24
CA SER A 66 16.72 -12.47 -1.97
C SER A 66 16.62 -10.97 -1.66
N ILE A 67 16.58 -10.64 -0.38
CA ILE A 67 16.60 -9.29 0.15
C ILE A 67 17.91 -9.06 0.88
N VAL A 68 18.61 -7.98 0.54
CA VAL A 68 19.88 -7.62 1.16
C VAL A 68 19.79 -6.19 1.69
N LYS A 69 20.12 -6.01 2.96
CA LYS A 69 20.23 -4.68 3.56
C LYS A 69 21.40 -3.92 2.94
N VAL A 70 21.14 -2.73 2.43
CA VAL A 70 22.11 -1.85 1.78
C VAL A 70 22.61 -0.81 2.78
N ASP A 71 21.68 -0.09 3.43
CA ASP A 71 22.01 1.00 4.35
C ASP A 71 20.86 1.22 5.35
N VAL A 72 21.17 1.91 6.45
CA VAL A 72 20.21 2.34 7.47
C VAL A 72 20.55 3.76 7.89
N GLU A 73 19.61 4.66 7.81
CA GLU A 73 19.74 6.07 8.19
C GLU A 73 18.83 6.38 9.39
N SER A 74 19.38 6.95 10.45
CA SER A 74 18.59 7.44 11.58
C SER A 74 17.83 8.69 11.21
N THR A 75 16.55 8.74 11.56
CA THR A 75 15.69 9.91 11.34
C THR A 75 15.70 10.90 12.51
N GLY A 76 16.30 10.54 13.63
CA GLY A 76 16.44 11.44 14.76
C GLY A 76 16.46 10.77 16.14
N ASP A 77 16.12 11.53 17.15
CA ASP A 77 16.02 11.09 18.55
C ASP A 77 14.66 10.38 18.75
N PRO A 78 14.59 9.19 19.34
CA PRO A 78 13.34 8.47 19.60
C PRO A 78 12.28 9.27 20.36
N ASP A 79 12.70 10.21 21.21
CA ASP A 79 11.76 11.11 21.90
C ASP A 79 11.16 12.18 20.97
N GLN A 80 11.68 12.34 19.76
CA GLN A 80 11.34 13.43 18.84
C GLN A 80 10.95 12.95 17.44
N SER A 81 11.23 11.72 17.08
CA SER A 81 11.01 11.18 15.75
C SER A 81 10.33 9.82 15.84
N GLN A 82 9.35 9.61 14.99
CA GLN A 82 8.65 8.34 14.81
C GLN A 82 8.24 8.24 13.33
N PRO A 83 9.06 7.58 12.52
CA PRO A 83 8.78 7.39 11.10
C PRO A 83 7.77 6.25 10.91
N GLU A 84 6.54 6.60 10.57
CA GLU A 84 5.46 5.64 10.31
C GLU A 84 5.59 5.04 8.91
N LEU A 85 5.24 5.79 7.90
CA LEU A 85 5.25 5.31 6.53
C LEU A 85 6.37 5.94 5.69
N VAL A 86 6.89 5.14 4.76
CA VAL A 86 7.90 5.55 3.79
C VAL A 86 7.42 5.27 2.36
N ARG A 87 7.71 6.19 1.42
CA ARG A 87 7.38 6.00 0.00
C ARG A 87 8.52 6.53 -0.89
N PHE A 88 8.65 5.96 -2.09
CA PHE A 88 9.51 6.52 -3.14
C PHE A 88 8.81 7.70 -3.82
N VAL A 89 9.50 8.83 -3.94
CA VAL A 89 9.11 9.95 -4.80
C VAL A 89 9.72 9.81 -6.19
N SER A 90 10.94 9.23 -6.26
CA SER A 90 11.64 8.94 -7.51
C SER A 90 12.62 7.79 -7.29
N ASP A 91 13.43 7.45 -8.28
CA ASP A 91 14.53 6.48 -8.12
C ASP A 91 15.63 6.94 -7.15
N THR A 92 15.67 8.24 -6.83
CA THR A 92 16.73 8.85 -6.02
C THR A 92 16.21 9.68 -4.85
N GLU A 93 14.91 9.75 -4.67
CA GLU A 93 14.28 10.48 -3.57
C GLU A 93 13.14 9.67 -2.99
N GLY A 94 13.04 9.66 -1.68
CA GLY A 94 11.91 9.12 -0.94
C GLY A 94 11.39 10.13 0.09
N VAL A 95 10.28 9.78 0.72
CA VAL A 95 9.65 10.56 1.80
C VAL A 95 9.27 9.67 2.95
N ILE A 96 9.28 10.24 4.13
CA ILE A 96 8.88 9.62 5.39
C ILE A 96 7.82 10.50 6.04
N VAL A 97 6.76 9.91 6.53
CA VAL A 97 5.86 10.56 7.49
C VAL A 97 6.44 10.40 8.89
N ASN A 98 6.58 11.49 9.60
CA ASN A 98 7.03 11.51 10.99
C ASN A 98 5.88 11.97 11.89
N SER A 99 5.26 11.04 12.62
CA SER A 99 4.08 11.31 13.44
C SER A 99 4.38 12.25 14.61
N LYS A 100 5.48 12.04 15.33
CA LYS A 100 5.86 12.90 16.47
C LYS A 100 6.14 14.36 16.10
N GLN A 101 6.63 14.58 14.87
CA GLN A 101 6.92 15.95 14.40
C GLN A 101 5.83 16.52 13.51
N ASN A 102 4.90 15.69 13.06
CA ASN A 102 3.90 16.07 12.06
C ASN A 102 4.53 16.65 10.79
N THR A 103 5.57 15.99 10.30
CA THR A 103 6.31 16.37 9.09
C THR A 103 6.30 15.30 8.04
N VAL A 104 6.53 15.74 6.81
CA VAL A 104 7.01 14.86 5.72
C VAL A 104 8.46 15.20 5.48
N ASP A 105 9.34 14.27 5.78
CA ASP A 105 10.78 14.41 5.67
C ASP A 105 11.29 13.73 4.40
N PHE A 106 12.22 14.38 3.69
CA PHE A 106 12.74 13.86 2.43
C PHE A 106 14.07 13.14 2.64
N ILE A 107 14.22 12.02 1.94
CA ILE A 107 15.43 11.20 1.93
C ILE A 107 16.03 11.14 0.53
N THR A 108 17.35 11.10 0.47
CA THR A 108 18.11 10.89 -0.78
C THR A 108 18.56 9.43 -0.84
N ILE A 109 18.37 8.81 -1.98
CA ILE A 109 18.61 7.40 -2.23
C ILE A 109 19.65 7.24 -3.34
N SER A 110 20.61 6.35 -3.13
CA SER A 110 21.52 5.88 -4.17
C SER A 110 21.59 4.35 -4.16
N SER A 111 22.32 3.75 -5.08
CA SER A 111 22.48 2.30 -5.13
C SER A 111 23.21 1.69 -3.92
N THR A 112 23.84 2.50 -3.07
CA THR A 112 24.70 2.07 -1.95
C THR A 112 24.52 2.88 -0.69
N ASP A 113 23.66 3.89 -0.68
CA ASP A 113 23.61 4.86 0.41
C ASP A 113 22.21 5.48 0.53
N LEU A 114 21.79 5.74 1.74
CA LEU A 114 20.59 6.42 2.13
C LEU A 114 20.94 7.58 3.05
N SER A 115 20.31 8.72 2.90
CA SER A 115 20.57 9.86 3.80
C SER A 115 19.39 10.79 3.90
N MET A 116 19.21 11.41 5.07
CA MET A 116 18.25 12.51 5.22
C MET A 116 18.67 13.68 4.33
N SER A 117 17.76 14.19 3.48
CA SER A 117 18.06 15.32 2.59
C SER A 117 18.19 16.65 3.36
N GLY A 118 17.62 16.73 4.55
CA GLY A 118 17.46 17.94 5.33
C GLY A 118 16.30 18.83 4.86
N GLU A 119 15.54 18.39 3.87
CA GLU A 119 14.29 19.03 3.46
C GLU A 119 13.10 18.40 4.21
N SER A 120 12.19 19.25 4.68
CA SER A 120 10.99 18.83 5.43
C SER A 120 9.82 19.74 5.13
N VAL A 121 8.61 19.21 5.14
CA VAL A 121 7.35 19.97 5.06
C VAL A 121 6.57 19.76 6.34
N GLN A 122 6.39 20.85 7.13
CA GLN A 122 5.49 20.83 8.28
C GLN A 122 4.05 20.69 7.84
N ILE A 123 3.39 19.62 8.27
CA ILE A 123 2.00 19.32 7.89
C ILE A 123 1.04 20.07 8.80
N THR A 124 1.18 19.93 10.11
CA THR A 124 0.38 20.64 11.09
C THR A 124 1.21 21.04 12.30
N ASP A 125 0.82 22.12 12.97
CA ASP A 125 1.40 22.54 14.27
C ASP A 125 0.46 22.14 15.44
N ASP A 126 -0.60 21.38 15.17
CA ASP A 126 -1.53 20.88 16.18
C ASP A 126 -0.85 19.78 17.00
N PRO A 127 -0.61 19.97 18.31
CA PRO A 127 0.09 18.99 19.12
C PRO A 127 -0.74 17.74 19.45
N ASP A 128 -2.05 17.80 19.20
CA ASP A 128 -2.99 16.69 19.43
C ASP A 128 -3.29 15.95 18.12
N ALA A 129 -2.52 16.20 17.06
CA ALA A 129 -2.67 15.59 15.76
C ALA A 129 -1.41 14.78 15.39
N GLU A 130 -1.59 13.71 14.63
CA GLU A 130 -0.54 12.82 14.16
C GLU A 130 -0.67 12.58 12.66
N CYS A 131 0.44 12.69 11.94
CA CYS A 131 0.50 12.26 10.55
C CYS A 131 0.54 10.73 10.53
N SER A 132 -0.55 10.08 10.10
CA SER A 132 -0.67 8.61 10.12
C SER A 132 -0.27 7.96 8.80
N SER A 133 -0.53 8.61 7.65
CA SER A 133 -0.32 7.96 6.38
C SER A 133 0.16 8.89 5.27
N ILE A 134 0.82 8.31 4.26
CA ILE A 134 1.25 8.99 3.04
C ILE A 134 1.17 8.06 1.83
N ASP A 135 0.73 8.60 0.70
CA ASP A 135 0.92 7.96 -0.60
C ASP A 135 1.51 8.93 -1.62
N VAL A 136 2.18 8.38 -2.63
CA VAL A 136 2.79 9.13 -3.74
C VAL A 136 2.17 8.67 -5.05
N SER A 137 1.69 9.63 -5.84
CA SER A 137 1.10 9.32 -7.14
C SER A 137 2.05 8.55 -8.06
N VAL A 138 1.50 7.72 -8.94
CA VAL A 138 2.27 6.88 -9.87
C VAL A 138 3.20 7.70 -10.78
N ASP A 139 2.82 8.93 -11.13
CA ASP A 139 3.65 9.85 -11.91
C ASP A 139 4.63 10.68 -11.06
N GLU A 140 4.73 10.40 -9.76
CA GLU A 140 5.68 11.02 -8.83
C GLU A 140 5.43 12.53 -8.60
N SER A 141 4.26 13.04 -8.95
CA SER A 141 3.98 14.48 -8.91
C SER A 141 3.25 14.95 -7.66
N ILE A 142 2.54 14.06 -6.96
CA ILE A 142 1.65 14.38 -5.84
C ILE A 142 1.94 13.49 -4.65
N LEU A 143 1.98 14.09 -3.44
CA LEU A 143 1.92 13.36 -2.19
C LEU A 143 0.57 13.67 -1.53
N ALA A 144 -0.11 12.63 -1.04
CA ALA A 144 -1.28 12.76 -0.18
C ALA A 144 -0.88 12.36 1.24
N VAL A 145 -1.11 13.25 2.20
CA VAL A 145 -0.73 13.04 3.60
C VAL A 145 -1.97 13.12 4.47
N VAL A 146 -2.13 12.13 5.30
CA VAL A 146 -3.26 12.00 6.23
C VAL A 146 -2.81 12.41 7.63
N VAL A 147 -3.71 13.06 8.33
CA VAL A 147 -3.52 13.49 9.72
C VAL A 147 -4.70 13.01 10.54
N SER A 148 -4.45 12.12 11.49
CA SER A 148 -5.40 11.76 12.53
C SER A 148 -5.44 12.83 13.64
N LYS A 149 -6.59 12.94 14.27
CA LYS A 149 -6.81 13.74 15.48
C LYS A 149 -7.48 12.89 16.57
N GLY A 150 -7.24 11.59 16.49
CA GLY A 150 -7.84 10.58 17.35
C GLY A 150 -9.31 10.32 17.03
N ALA A 151 -9.88 9.35 17.75
CA ALA A 151 -11.21 8.80 17.48
C ALA A 151 -12.37 9.81 17.61
N CYS A 152 -12.19 10.88 18.38
CA CYS A 152 -13.26 11.87 18.64
C CYS A 152 -13.36 13.00 17.63
N ASP A 153 -12.31 13.25 16.87
CA ASP A 153 -12.21 14.39 15.96
C ASP A 153 -12.03 13.92 14.50
N ARG A 154 -12.50 14.76 13.58
CA ARG A 154 -12.32 14.50 12.16
C ARG A 154 -10.88 14.79 11.75
N GLY A 155 -10.29 13.88 11.00
CA GLY A 155 -8.94 14.03 10.48
C GLY A 155 -8.85 14.98 9.29
N LEU A 156 -7.65 15.12 8.76
CA LEU A 156 -7.33 16.08 7.70
C LEU A 156 -6.48 15.42 6.60
N LEU A 157 -6.78 15.80 5.36
CA LEU A 157 -5.96 15.48 4.20
C LEU A 157 -5.17 16.71 3.77
N TYR A 158 -3.89 16.56 3.52
CA TYR A 158 -3.04 17.52 2.84
C TYR A 158 -2.50 16.94 1.55
N LEU A 159 -2.44 17.77 0.52
CA LEU A 159 -1.83 17.43 -0.77
C LEU A 159 -0.57 18.24 -0.94
N ILE A 160 0.50 17.65 -1.43
CA ILE A 160 1.78 18.31 -1.64
C ILE A 160 2.18 18.11 -3.11
N ASP A 161 2.56 19.19 -3.77
CA ASP A 161 3.23 19.14 -5.07
C ASP A 161 4.67 18.67 -4.84
N ALA A 162 5.02 17.51 -5.35
CA ALA A 162 6.30 16.86 -5.06
C ALA A 162 7.51 17.69 -5.53
N ALA A 163 7.40 18.41 -6.65
CA ALA A 163 8.48 19.19 -7.20
C ALA A 163 8.74 20.50 -6.44
N THR A 164 7.66 21.18 -6.00
CA THR A 164 7.76 22.49 -5.36
C THR A 164 7.67 22.43 -3.85
N LYS A 165 7.29 21.26 -3.29
CA LYS A 165 7.01 21.05 -1.87
C LYS A 165 5.87 21.95 -1.32
N ASN A 166 5.06 22.52 -2.21
CA ASN A 166 3.93 23.34 -1.81
C ASN A 166 2.78 22.45 -1.27
N LYS A 167 2.34 22.78 -0.07
CA LYS A 167 1.24 22.10 0.61
C LYS A 167 -0.09 22.81 0.34
N PHE A 168 -1.15 22.02 0.10
CA PHE A 168 -2.53 22.42 -0.11
C PHE A 168 -3.43 21.70 0.88
N GLY A 169 -4.53 22.33 1.25
CA GLY A 169 -5.43 21.86 2.31
C GLY A 169 -5.45 22.79 3.52
N PRO A 170 -5.92 22.37 4.71
CA PRO A 170 -6.47 21.04 4.97
C PRO A 170 -7.82 20.76 4.29
N TYR A 171 -8.06 19.50 3.97
CA TYR A 171 -9.35 19.00 3.55
C TYR A 171 -9.87 18.04 4.63
N GLU A 172 -11.14 18.19 5.04
CA GLU A 172 -11.70 17.43 6.17
C GLU A 172 -11.95 15.96 5.77
N LEU A 173 -11.54 15.03 6.62
CA LEU A 173 -11.74 13.59 6.49
C LEU A 173 -12.82 13.05 7.44
N GLY A 174 -12.95 11.73 7.53
CA GLY A 174 -13.68 11.05 8.60
C GLY A 174 -12.93 11.09 9.93
N TYR A 175 -13.33 10.21 10.83
CA TYR A 175 -12.75 10.09 12.18
C TYR A 175 -11.63 9.07 12.16
N ASN A 176 -10.54 9.37 12.84
CA ASN A 176 -9.33 8.54 12.89
C ASN A 176 -8.96 7.98 11.50
N PRO A 177 -8.55 8.84 10.55
CA PRO A 177 -8.14 8.35 9.24
C PRO A 177 -6.79 7.63 9.35
N ASP A 178 -6.68 6.49 8.69
CA ASP A 178 -5.52 5.62 8.77
C ASP A 178 -4.76 5.52 7.45
N ALA A 179 -5.34 5.04 6.38
CA ALA A 179 -4.62 4.87 5.12
C ALA A 179 -5.15 5.72 3.96
N VAL A 180 -4.25 6.04 3.01
CA VAL A 180 -4.53 6.83 1.81
C VAL A 180 -3.96 6.19 0.56
N ASP A 181 -4.68 6.30 -0.56
CA ASP A 181 -4.17 5.94 -1.89
C ASP A 181 -4.61 6.94 -2.95
N ILE A 182 -3.75 7.18 -3.94
CA ILE A 182 -3.98 8.11 -5.06
C ILE A 182 -4.28 7.29 -6.32
N ALA A 183 -5.37 7.60 -6.99
CA ALA A 183 -5.72 6.94 -8.25
C ALA A 183 -4.62 7.11 -9.31
N VAL A 184 -4.38 6.08 -10.10
CA VAL A 184 -3.29 6.02 -11.10
C VAL A 184 -3.33 7.14 -12.15
N ASP A 185 -4.49 7.77 -12.34
CA ASP A 185 -4.71 8.90 -13.25
C ASP A 185 -4.68 10.27 -12.56
N ASN A 186 -4.36 10.32 -11.26
CA ASN A 186 -4.33 11.52 -10.42
C ASN A 186 -5.66 12.29 -10.38
N GLN A 187 -6.79 11.60 -10.55
CA GLN A 187 -8.09 12.26 -10.46
C GLN A 187 -8.72 12.17 -9.07
N PHE A 188 -8.40 11.11 -8.32
CA PHE A 188 -9.00 10.86 -7.01
C PHE A 188 -7.96 10.54 -5.96
N VAL A 189 -8.29 10.88 -4.72
CA VAL A 189 -7.65 10.41 -3.49
C VAL A 189 -8.72 9.73 -2.66
N VAL A 190 -8.40 8.56 -2.14
CA VAL A 190 -9.26 7.77 -1.27
C VAL A 190 -8.56 7.59 0.07
N VAL A 191 -9.28 7.88 1.15
CA VAL A 191 -8.80 7.73 2.53
C VAL A 191 -9.78 6.84 3.28
N VAL A 192 -9.31 5.82 3.94
CA VAL A 192 -10.09 5.05 4.92
C VAL A 192 -10.00 5.74 6.28
N ASN A 193 -11.07 5.67 7.04
CA ASN A 193 -11.20 6.29 8.35
C ASN A 193 -11.66 5.17 9.31
N GLU A 194 -10.77 4.74 10.13
CA GLU A 194 -10.91 3.61 11.04
C GLU A 194 -12.06 3.82 12.03
N PHE A 195 -12.09 4.98 12.69
CA PHE A 195 -12.94 5.23 13.83
C PHE A 195 -12.79 4.13 14.89
N ASP A 196 -11.68 4.08 15.54
CA ASP A 196 -11.47 3.20 16.68
C ASP A 196 -12.65 3.32 17.67
N TYR A 197 -13.43 2.25 17.74
CA TYR A 197 -14.67 2.24 18.49
C TYR A 197 -14.39 2.23 20.00
N GLU A 198 -13.35 1.54 20.45
CA GLU A 198 -12.99 1.43 21.85
C GLU A 198 -12.57 2.79 22.38
N ASP A 199 -11.70 3.48 21.70
CA ASP A 199 -11.25 4.81 22.06
C ASP A 199 -12.35 5.87 21.85
N GLY A 200 -13.16 5.76 20.80
CA GLY A 200 -14.26 6.68 20.55
C GLY A 200 -15.42 6.56 21.53
N VAL A 201 -15.96 5.39 21.72
CA VAL A 201 -17.15 5.15 22.58
C VAL A 201 -16.78 5.07 24.05
N ASP A 202 -15.77 4.28 24.38
CA ASP A 202 -15.32 4.10 25.75
C ASP A 202 -14.45 5.28 26.21
N GLY A 203 -13.76 5.95 25.32
CA GLY A 203 -13.10 7.24 25.53
C GLY A 203 -14.04 8.40 25.78
N GLY A 204 -15.33 8.24 25.50
CA GLY A 204 -16.40 9.20 25.87
C GLY A 204 -16.54 10.36 24.90
N CYS A 205 -16.35 10.15 23.61
CA CYS A 205 -16.61 11.18 22.60
C CYS A 205 -18.03 11.73 22.68
N ASP A 206 -18.17 13.06 22.61
CA ASP A 206 -19.47 13.74 22.66
C ASP A 206 -20.33 13.50 21.40
N SER A 207 -19.70 13.21 20.29
CA SER A 207 -20.35 12.80 19.03
C SER A 207 -19.75 11.49 18.54
N LEU A 208 -20.59 10.51 18.30
CA LEU A 208 -20.13 9.25 17.72
C LEU A 208 -19.78 9.47 16.25
N GLY A 209 -18.53 9.18 15.91
CA GLY A 209 -18.06 8.99 14.56
C GLY A 209 -18.61 7.70 13.93
N PHE A 210 -18.05 7.33 12.83
CA PHE A 210 -18.31 6.05 12.18
C PHE A 210 -17.10 5.68 11.30
N PRO A 211 -16.80 4.40 11.17
CA PRO A 211 -15.83 3.95 10.19
C PRO A 211 -16.31 4.27 8.78
N GLY A 212 -15.40 4.65 7.90
CA GLY A 212 -15.83 5.10 6.59
C GLY A 212 -14.71 5.34 5.59
N VAL A 213 -15.08 5.94 4.46
CA VAL A 213 -14.16 6.29 3.38
C VAL A 213 -14.44 7.69 2.90
N SER A 214 -13.43 8.54 2.89
CA SER A 214 -13.48 9.88 2.29
C SER A 214 -12.88 9.85 0.88
N ILE A 215 -13.63 10.30 -0.12
CA ILE A 215 -13.21 10.32 -1.53
C ILE A 215 -13.12 11.76 -2.01
N TYR A 216 -11.96 12.18 -2.49
CA TYR A 216 -11.71 13.51 -3.02
C TYR A 216 -11.41 13.48 -4.51
N ASP A 217 -12.05 14.39 -5.27
CA ASP A 217 -11.69 14.70 -6.66
C ASP A 217 -10.61 15.79 -6.64
N ILE A 218 -9.43 15.48 -7.20
CA ILE A 218 -8.28 16.37 -7.32
C ILE A 218 -7.98 16.76 -8.76
N SER A 219 -8.80 16.37 -9.72
CA SER A 219 -8.63 16.66 -11.16
C SER A 219 -8.60 18.14 -11.49
N GLY A 220 -9.20 18.99 -10.64
CA GLY A 220 -9.17 20.44 -10.73
C GLY A 220 -7.88 21.10 -10.26
N GLY A 221 -6.90 20.32 -9.79
CA GLY A 221 -5.64 20.77 -9.18
C GLY A 221 -5.67 20.72 -7.66
N LEU A 222 -4.49 20.58 -7.04
CA LEU A 222 -4.33 20.28 -5.61
C LEU A 222 -5.00 21.31 -4.68
N GLY A 223 -5.00 22.58 -5.06
CA GLY A 223 -5.66 23.66 -4.30
C GLY A 223 -7.18 23.73 -4.48
N SER A 224 -7.76 22.82 -5.29
CA SER A 224 -9.18 22.79 -5.64
C SER A 224 -9.81 21.42 -5.36
N ALA A 225 -9.17 20.61 -4.54
CA ALA A 225 -9.70 19.30 -4.17
C ALA A 225 -11.11 19.42 -3.55
N SER A 226 -12.01 18.56 -3.96
CA SER A 226 -13.41 18.59 -3.52
C SER A 226 -13.89 17.21 -3.07
N LEU A 227 -14.57 17.18 -1.92
CA LEU A 227 -15.15 15.94 -1.39
C LEU A 227 -16.26 15.44 -2.33
N VAL A 228 -16.04 14.27 -2.89
CA VAL A 228 -17.03 13.56 -3.71
C VAL A 228 -17.99 12.79 -2.81
N LYS A 229 -17.45 12.12 -1.81
CA LYS A 229 -18.21 11.26 -0.92
C LYS A 229 -17.52 11.11 0.44
N ASP A 230 -18.35 11.07 1.47
CA ASP A 230 -18.04 10.57 2.81
C ASP A 230 -18.92 9.32 2.98
N MET A 231 -18.35 8.14 2.67
CA MET A 231 -19.06 6.86 2.65
C MET A 231 -18.95 6.21 4.02
N ARG A 232 -20.04 5.63 4.49
CA ARG A 232 -20.05 4.89 5.75
C ARG A 232 -19.73 3.41 5.54
N ILE A 233 -19.11 2.84 6.58
CA ILE A 233 -18.99 1.39 6.74
C ILE A 233 -19.89 0.99 7.92
N SER A 234 -20.58 -0.14 7.82
CA SER A 234 -21.36 -0.64 8.96
C SER A 234 -20.43 -1.01 10.11
N HIS A 235 -20.75 -0.58 11.32
CA HIS A 235 -19.92 -0.85 12.50
C HIS A 235 -19.67 -2.35 12.75
N THR A 236 -20.57 -3.24 12.34
CA THR A 236 -20.45 -4.66 12.64
C THR A 236 -20.23 -5.46 11.36
N GLY A 237 -19.20 -6.26 11.35
CA GLY A 237 -18.90 -7.22 10.30
C GLY A 237 -19.70 -8.51 10.38
N ALA A 238 -19.41 -9.43 9.46
CA ALA A 238 -20.09 -10.73 9.37
C ALA A 238 -19.80 -11.63 10.57
N ASN A 239 -18.64 -11.51 11.19
CA ASN A 239 -18.25 -12.22 12.42
C ASN A 239 -18.87 -11.65 13.70
N GLY A 240 -19.47 -10.44 13.62
CA GLY A 240 -20.04 -9.73 14.75
C GLY A 240 -19.09 -8.74 15.43
N ASN A 241 -17.84 -8.67 14.99
CA ASN A 241 -16.85 -7.67 15.43
C ASN A 241 -17.02 -6.35 14.69
N LEU A 242 -16.33 -5.34 15.13
CA LEU A 242 -16.35 -4.02 14.53
C LEU A 242 -15.69 -4.04 13.15
N ALA A 243 -16.03 -3.10 12.32
CA ALA A 243 -15.35 -2.93 11.03
C ALA A 243 -14.42 -1.72 11.16
N GLU A 244 -13.15 -1.98 11.33
CA GLU A 244 -12.07 -1.00 11.42
C GLU A 244 -11.29 -1.07 10.12
N PRO A 245 -11.47 -0.08 9.22
CA PRO A 245 -10.75 -0.04 7.95
C PRO A 245 -9.35 0.52 8.15
N GLU A 246 -8.32 -0.33 7.92
CA GLU A 246 -6.91 0.00 8.07
C GLU A 246 -6.26 0.30 6.71
N GLY A 247 -6.18 -0.64 5.82
CA GLY A 247 -5.53 -0.50 4.53
C GLY A 247 -6.47 -0.14 3.38
N VAL A 248 -6.00 0.64 2.40
CA VAL A 248 -6.72 0.96 1.17
C VAL A 248 -5.83 0.91 -0.06
N LYS A 249 -6.35 0.35 -1.17
CA LYS A 249 -5.65 0.37 -2.46
C LYS A 249 -6.63 0.51 -3.63
N ILE A 250 -6.32 1.43 -4.53
CA ILE A 250 -7.04 1.62 -5.79
C ILE A 250 -6.41 0.67 -6.82
N ALA A 251 -7.24 -0.16 -7.43
CA ALA A 251 -6.78 -1.07 -8.47
C ALA A 251 -6.19 -0.34 -9.68
N PRO A 252 -5.38 -1.02 -10.51
CA PRO A 252 -4.78 -0.42 -11.72
C PRO A 252 -5.78 0.10 -12.75
N ASP A 253 -7.06 -0.27 -12.64
CA ASP A 253 -8.14 0.28 -13.46
C ASP A 253 -8.47 1.75 -13.12
N GLY A 254 -7.93 2.26 -12.00
CA GLY A 254 -8.10 3.63 -11.50
C GLY A 254 -9.46 3.91 -10.87
N VAL A 255 -10.33 2.91 -10.73
CA VAL A 255 -11.71 3.13 -10.27
C VAL A 255 -12.19 2.12 -9.22
N THR A 256 -11.65 0.92 -9.18
CA THR A 256 -11.99 -0.09 -8.17
C THR A 256 -11.12 0.12 -6.93
N VAL A 257 -11.74 0.24 -5.78
CA VAL A 257 -11.07 0.39 -4.48
C VAL A 257 -11.25 -0.88 -3.68
N TYR A 258 -10.18 -1.39 -3.11
CA TYR A 258 -10.17 -2.44 -2.11
C TYR A 258 -9.69 -1.88 -0.78
N MET A 259 -10.20 -2.43 0.31
CA MET A 259 -9.81 -2.06 1.66
C MET A 259 -9.85 -3.26 2.59
N THR A 260 -9.02 -3.25 3.59
CA THR A 260 -9.11 -4.15 4.74
C THR A 260 -10.12 -3.63 5.74
N LEU A 261 -10.74 -4.55 6.46
CA LEU A 261 -11.63 -4.29 7.59
C LEU A 261 -11.16 -5.25 8.69
N GLN A 262 -10.21 -4.78 9.50
CA GLN A 262 -9.36 -5.60 10.35
C GLN A 262 -10.16 -6.43 11.34
N GLU A 263 -10.77 -5.83 12.35
CA GLU A 263 -11.50 -6.52 13.41
C GLU A 263 -12.68 -7.35 12.92
N SER A 264 -13.30 -6.94 11.82
CA SER A 264 -14.36 -7.75 11.21
C SER A 264 -13.84 -8.88 10.32
N ASN A 265 -12.52 -8.94 10.11
CA ASN A 265 -11.83 -9.92 9.28
C ASN A 265 -12.43 -10.04 7.89
N GLU A 266 -12.57 -8.89 7.20
CA GLU A 266 -13.21 -8.79 5.90
C GLU A 266 -12.38 -7.93 4.93
N MET A 267 -12.59 -8.15 3.63
CA MET A 267 -12.19 -7.24 2.56
C MET A 267 -13.43 -6.53 2.03
N GLY A 268 -13.37 -5.21 1.96
CA GLY A 268 -14.39 -4.37 1.32
C GLY A 268 -13.97 -3.91 -0.07
N TRP A 269 -14.94 -3.64 -0.99
CA TRP A 269 -14.64 -3.02 -2.27
C TRP A 269 -15.80 -2.20 -2.83
N PHE A 270 -15.46 -1.20 -3.64
CA PHE A 270 -16.44 -0.36 -4.33
C PHE A 270 -15.83 0.32 -5.57
N SER A 271 -16.66 1.02 -6.37
CA SER A 271 -16.19 1.85 -7.48
C SER A 271 -16.25 3.33 -7.14
N ILE A 272 -15.15 4.06 -7.33
CA ILE A 272 -15.07 5.53 -7.14
C ILE A 272 -16.08 6.26 -8.02
N LEU A 273 -16.38 5.77 -9.22
CA LEU A 273 -17.29 6.42 -10.16
C LEU A 273 -18.75 6.39 -9.69
N ASN A 274 -19.09 5.48 -8.79
CA ASN A 274 -20.44 5.37 -8.24
C ASN A 274 -20.37 4.86 -6.78
N PRO A 275 -19.77 5.64 -5.86
CA PRO A 275 -19.62 5.21 -4.49
C PRO A 275 -20.97 5.13 -3.78
N PRO A 276 -21.25 4.05 -3.04
CA PRO A 276 -22.50 3.91 -2.31
C PRO A 276 -22.56 4.85 -1.09
N ASP A 277 -23.73 4.99 -0.46
CA ASP A 277 -23.84 5.70 0.81
C ASP A 277 -23.27 4.90 1.99
N VAL A 278 -23.38 3.56 1.89
CA VAL A 278 -22.87 2.60 2.85
C VAL A 278 -22.17 1.48 2.07
N LEU A 279 -21.01 1.05 2.54
CA LEU A 279 -20.29 -0.08 1.94
C LEU A 279 -21.12 -1.35 2.05
N GLU A 280 -21.48 -1.93 0.91
CA GLU A 280 -22.29 -3.16 0.82
C GLU A 280 -21.48 -4.39 0.38
N ASN A 281 -20.45 -4.16 -0.47
CA ASN A 281 -19.62 -5.26 -0.96
C ASN A 281 -18.52 -5.57 0.06
N ARG A 282 -18.67 -6.71 0.71
CA ARG A 282 -17.75 -7.21 1.74
C ARG A 282 -17.65 -8.73 1.63
N VAL A 283 -16.49 -9.27 1.86
CA VAL A 283 -16.24 -10.72 1.92
C VAL A 283 -15.34 -11.03 3.12
N ALA A 284 -15.75 -11.99 3.92
CA ALA A 284 -14.93 -12.46 5.02
C ALA A 284 -13.72 -13.23 4.49
N PHE A 285 -12.58 -13.09 5.18
CA PHE A 285 -11.44 -13.96 4.96
C PHE A 285 -11.80 -15.38 5.44
N THR A 286 -11.30 -16.38 4.70
CA THR A 286 -11.57 -17.79 5.02
C THR A 286 -10.72 -18.29 6.18
N ASN A 287 -9.61 -17.62 6.46
CA ASN A 287 -8.87 -17.77 7.70
C ASN A 287 -9.53 -16.88 8.77
N PRO A 288 -10.10 -17.46 9.84
CA PRO A 288 -10.94 -16.71 10.79
C PRO A 288 -10.17 -15.78 11.74
N GLU A 289 -8.85 -15.90 11.76
CA GLU A 289 -7.94 -15.15 12.65
C GLU A 289 -6.95 -14.31 11.84
N HIS A 290 -7.27 -13.98 10.58
CA HIS A 290 -6.35 -13.25 9.70
C HIS A 290 -6.22 -11.78 10.14
N GLU A 291 -7.33 -11.13 10.46
CA GLU A 291 -7.38 -9.72 10.87
C GLU A 291 -6.48 -8.84 9.98
N PRO A 292 -6.94 -8.54 8.74
CA PRO A 292 -6.09 -7.95 7.72
C PRO A 292 -5.81 -6.48 7.99
N ASP A 293 -4.54 -6.07 7.92
CA ASP A 293 -4.09 -4.70 7.98
C ASP A 293 -3.68 -4.20 6.58
N GLY A 294 -2.39 -4.16 6.25
CA GLY A 294 -1.90 -3.69 4.95
C GLY A 294 -2.49 -4.41 3.75
N ILE A 295 -2.65 -3.70 2.63
CA ILE A 295 -3.23 -4.23 1.41
C ILE A 295 -2.49 -3.76 0.15
N TRP A 296 -2.28 -4.66 -0.80
CA TRP A 296 -1.73 -4.31 -2.10
C TRP A 296 -2.39 -5.08 -3.24
N VAL A 297 -2.47 -4.44 -4.41
CA VAL A 297 -3.02 -5.01 -5.65
C VAL A 297 -1.91 -5.11 -6.68
N ASN A 298 -1.77 -6.25 -7.35
CA ASN A 298 -0.79 -6.43 -8.42
C ASN A 298 -1.11 -5.58 -9.66
N SER A 299 -0.13 -5.44 -10.57
CA SER A 299 -0.20 -4.49 -11.69
C SER A 299 -1.31 -4.76 -12.70
N ASP A 300 -1.85 -5.97 -12.76
CA ASP A 300 -2.97 -6.33 -13.65
C ASP A 300 -4.34 -6.44 -12.94
N GLY A 301 -4.37 -6.21 -11.62
CA GLY A 301 -5.60 -6.22 -10.82
C GLY A 301 -6.18 -7.61 -10.56
N THR A 302 -5.40 -8.67 -10.78
CA THR A 302 -5.88 -10.07 -10.63
C THR A 302 -5.59 -10.68 -9.27
N VAL A 303 -4.68 -10.07 -8.49
CA VAL A 303 -4.28 -10.54 -7.17
C VAL A 303 -4.27 -9.38 -6.18
N VAL A 304 -4.86 -9.61 -5.01
CA VAL A 304 -4.78 -8.73 -3.85
C VAL A 304 -4.07 -9.49 -2.73
N CYS A 305 -3.06 -8.87 -2.12
CA CYS A 305 -2.37 -9.39 -0.95
C CYS A 305 -2.68 -8.53 0.28
N THR A 306 -2.72 -9.17 1.46
CA THR A 306 -2.96 -8.53 2.75
C THR A 306 -2.01 -9.08 3.81
N GLY A 307 -1.55 -8.23 4.72
CA GLY A 307 -0.93 -8.64 5.97
C GLY A 307 -2.01 -9.13 6.94
N GLY A 308 -1.77 -10.18 7.68
CA GLY A 308 -2.68 -10.69 8.69
C GLY A 308 -2.03 -10.55 10.06
N GLU A 309 -2.38 -9.49 10.75
CA GLU A 309 -1.75 -9.07 11.99
C GLU A 309 -1.87 -10.14 13.08
N TYR A 310 -3.08 -10.62 13.34
CA TYR A 310 -3.34 -11.47 14.49
C TYR A 310 -2.74 -12.87 14.37
N ASP A 311 -2.77 -13.50 13.21
CA ASP A 311 -2.31 -14.87 13.03
C ASP A 311 -0.93 -15.00 12.33
N GLY A 312 -0.31 -13.90 11.97
CA GLY A 312 0.99 -13.88 11.29
C GLY A 312 0.94 -14.55 9.92
N THR A 313 -0.08 -14.26 9.11
CA THR A 313 -0.20 -14.80 7.76
C THR A 313 -0.17 -13.71 6.70
N ILE A 314 0.28 -14.04 5.49
CA ILE A 314 0.04 -13.23 4.31
C ILE A 314 -1.12 -13.84 3.53
N GLY A 315 -2.19 -13.07 3.36
CA GLY A 315 -3.35 -13.45 2.55
C GLY A 315 -3.10 -13.16 1.08
N VAL A 316 -3.48 -14.07 0.19
CA VAL A 316 -3.43 -13.93 -1.27
C VAL A 316 -4.82 -14.22 -1.83
N THR A 317 -5.49 -13.19 -2.32
CA THR A 317 -6.84 -13.29 -2.88
C THR A 317 -6.80 -13.17 -4.40
N ILE A 318 -7.31 -14.16 -5.11
CA ILE A 318 -7.44 -14.10 -6.58
C ILE A 318 -8.73 -13.35 -6.91
N MET A 319 -8.62 -12.35 -7.77
CA MET A 319 -9.74 -11.51 -8.16
C MET A 319 -10.46 -12.07 -9.39
N GLY A 320 -11.77 -11.98 -9.39
CA GLY A 320 -12.58 -12.24 -10.59
C GLY A 320 -12.38 -11.17 -11.65
N SER A 321 -12.71 -11.48 -12.90
CA SER A 321 -12.61 -10.54 -14.02
C SER A 321 -13.54 -9.33 -13.91
N ASP A 322 -14.45 -9.33 -12.96
CA ASP A 322 -15.36 -8.24 -12.61
C ASP A 322 -14.91 -7.45 -11.37
N GLY A 323 -13.69 -7.71 -10.89
CA GLY A 323 -13.12 -7.08 -9.70
C GLY A 323 -13.66 -7.61 -8.37
N THR A 324 -14.41 -8.72 -8.38
CA THR A 324 -14.90 -9.33 -7.13
C THR A 324 -13.85 -10.27 -6.52
N PRO A 325 -13.66 -10.26 -5.18
CA PRO A 325 -12.80 -11.21 -4.50
C PRO A 325 -13.23 -12.67 -4.72
N GLY A 326 -12.28 -13.54 -5.04
CA GLY A 326 -12.50 -14.96 -5.32
C GLY A 326 -11.84 -15.88 -4.30
N ALA A 327 -11.04 -16.83 -4.77
CA ALA A 327 -10.35 -17.80 -3.92
C ALA A 327 -9.22 -17.14 -3.11
N GLN A 328 -9.06 -17.55 -1.87
CA GLN A 328 -8.09 -17.04 -0.92
C GLN A 328 -7.10 -18.14 -0.53
N TYR A 329 -5.83 -17.79 -0.45
CA TYR A 329 -4.71 -18.63 -0.04
C TYR A 329 -3.88 -17.90 0.99
N TYR A 330 -3.14 -18.62 1.82
CA TYR A 330 -2.38 -18.04 2.92
C TYR A 330 -0.99 -18.62 3.01
N ALA A 331 0.01 -17.77 3.24
CA ALA A 331 1.34 -18.14 3.69
C ALA A 331 1.43 -17.97 5.21
N ASN A 332 1.95 -18.96 5.92
CA ASN A 332 2.06 -18.92 7.38
C ASN A 332 3.50 -18.57 7.75
N LEU A 333 3.72 -17.35 8.22
CA LEU A 333 5.03 -16.83 8.58
C LEU A 333 5.68 -17.60 9.73
N ALA A 334 4.92 -18.03 10.71
CA ALA A 334 5.44 -18.76 11.87
C ALA A 334 6.11 -20.09 11.51
N ASP A 335 5.70 -20.73 10.40
CA ASP A 335 6.31 -21.96 9.90
C ASP A 335 7.66 -21.74 9.19
N ASP A 336 7.87 -20.54 8.65
CA ASP A 336 8.98 -20.22 7.74
C ASP A 336 10.07 -19.36 8.43
N LEU A 337 9.72 -18.58 9.43
CA LEU A 337 10.68 -17.74 10.14
C LEU A 337 11.70 -18.56 10.94
N PRO A 338 12.94 -18.06 11.10
CA PRO A 338 13.93 -18.70 11.92
C PRO A 338 13.46 -18.89 13.37
N SER A 339 13.46 -20.11 13.87
CA SER A 339 12.93 -20.45 15.20
C SER A 339 13.69 -19.82 16.38
N ASN A 340 14.82 -19.15 16.11
CA ASN A 340 15.59 -18.40 17.11
C ASN A 340 15.26 -16.90 17.12
N TRP A 341 14.39 -16.44 16.23
CA TRP A 341 13.86 -15.09 16.30
C TRP A 341 12.84 -15.03 17.44
N ALA A 342 12.92 -13.98 18.23
CA ALA A 342 11.92 -13.67 19.23
C ALA A 342 10.93 -12.66 18.63
N TRP A 343 9.70 -12.75 19.03
CA TRP A 343 8.68 -11.74 18.82
C TRP A 343 7.99 -11.48 20.17
N GLU A 344 7.46 -10.29 20.32
CA GLU A 344 7.01 -9.77 21.60
C GLU A 344 5.75 -10.48 22.10
N ASP A 345 4.74 -10.60 21.28
CA ASP A 345 3.46 -11.24 21.65
C ASP A 345 3.18 -12.51 20.84
N THR A 346 3.44 -13.63 21.47
CA THR A 346 3.12 -14.94 20.87
C THR A 346 1.62 -15.20 20.68
N ARG A 347 0.73 -14.34 21.20
CA ARG A 347 -0.72 -14.47 21.03
C ARG A 347 -1.22 -13.76 19.78
N LYS A 348 -0.56 -12.66 19.42
CA LYS A 348 -0.86 -11.90 18.20
C LYS A 348 -0.10 -12.42 16.97
N GLY A 349 0.87 -13.31 17.12
CA GLY A 349 1.67 -13.82 16.03
C GLY A 349 2.89 -12.96 15.75
N ILE A 350 3.11 -12.55 14.50
CA ILE A 350 4.33 -11.88 14.02
C ILE A 350 4.04 -10.45 13.57
N GLU A 351 2.80 -10.08 13.55
CA GLU A 351 2.26 -8.77 13.16
C GLU A 351 2.78 -8.29 11.80
N PRO A 352 2.29 -8.90 10.68
CA PRO A 352 2.52 -8.34 9.36
C PRO A 352 1.70 -7.07 9.14
N GLU A 353 2.37 -5.95 9.07
CA GLU A 353 1.79 -4.62 8.85
C GLU A 353 1.60 -4.33 7.35
N GLU A 354 2.46 -3.55 6.77
CA GLU A 354 2.38 -3.16 5.38
C GLU A 354 2.79 -4.31 4.44
N VAL A 355 2.11 -4.43 3.31
CA VAL A 355 2.46 -5.36 2.23
C VAL A 355 2.63 -4.64 0.90
N VAL A 356 3.52 -5.15 0.05
CA VAL A 356 3.70 -4.67 -1.32
C VAL A 356 3.98 -5.83 -2.27
N ILE A 357 3.46 -5.75 -3.50
CA ILE A 357 3.75 -6.73 -4.55
C ILE A 357 4.82 -6.18 -5.48
N ALA A 358 5.93 -6.89 -5.59
CA ALA A 358 6.99 -6.65 -6.56
C ALA A 358 6.84 -7.59 -7.76
N GLU A 359 6.87 -7.05 -8.97
CA GLU A 359 6.73 -7.82 -10.20
C GLU A 359 7.93 -7.57 -11.11
N GLU A 360 8.72 -8.61 -11.40
CA GLU A 360 9.90 -8.52 -12.25
C GLU A 360 10.20 -9.87 -12.93
N GLY A 361 10.70 -9.83 -14.15
CA GLY A 361 11.14 -11.02 -14.87
C GLY A 361 10.05 -12.09 -15.10
N GLY A 362 8.77 -11.71 -15.02
CA GLY A 362 7.63 -12.64 -15.11
C GLY A 362 7.33 -13.38 -13.81
N LYS A 363 7.91 -12.95 -12.72
CA LYS A 363 7.66 -13.39 -11.36
C LYS A 363 6.93 -12.30 -10.57
N SER A 364 6.17 -12.72 -9.56
CA SER A 364 5.50 -11.85 -8.60
C SER A 364 5.85 -12.28 -7.19
N PHE A 365 6.22 -11.33 -6.35
CA PHE A 365 6.53 -11.54 -4.94
C PHE A 365 5.71 -10.57 -4.10
N VAL A 366 5.11 -11.06 -3.04
CA VAL A 366 4.58 -10.22 -1.97
C VAL A 366 5.66 -10.08 -0.89
N MET A 367 5.90 -8.85 -0.48
CA MET A 367 6.77 -8.54 0.65
C MET A 367 5.92 -7.94 1.76
N ALA A 368 6.30 -8.21 3.01
CA ALA A 368 5.65 -7.66 4.21
C ALA A 368 6.70 -7.17 5.21
N THR A 369 6.37 -6.12 5.94
CA THR A 369 6.98 -5.78 7.21
C THR A 369 6.40 -6.67 8.30
N LEU A 370 7.22 -7.00 9.29
CA LEU A 370 6.86 -7.83 10.44
C LEU A 370 7.22 -7.06 11.69
N GLN A 371 6.24 -6.39 12.28
CA GLN A 371 6.43 -5.44 13.37
C GLN A 371 7.10 -6.10 14.57
N ASP A 372 6.51 -7.11 15.14
CA ASP A 372 7.03 -7.85 16.31
C ASP A 372 8.37 -8.55 16.05
N ALA A 373 8.67 -8.95 14.82
CA ALA A 373 9.91 -9.62 14.47
C ALA A 373 11.04 -8.64 14.07
N GLY A 374 10.77 -7.36 13.93
CA GLY A 374 11.73 -6.36 13.46
C GLY A 374 12.33 -6.71 12.10
N ALA A 375 11.53 -7.21 11.17
CA ALA A 375 11.99 -7.82 9.94
C ALA A 375 11.11 -7.52 8.72
N GLY A 376 11.63 -7.86 7.54
CA GLY A 376 10.84 -7.97 6.33
C GLY A 376 10.99 -9.34 5.69
N VAL A 377 9.94 -9.81 5.06
CA VAL A 377 9.87 -11.13 4.42
C VAL A 377 9.26 -11.04 3.03
N GLY A 378 9.60 -12.00 2.16
CA GLY A 378 9.01 -12.10 0.83
C GLY A 378 8.58 -13.54 0.48
N TYR A 379 7.47 -13.64 -0.25
CA TYR A 379 6.94 -14.90 -0.78
C TYR A 379 6.76 -14.83 -2.29
N ASP A 380 7.19 -15.87 -3.00
CA ASP A 380 6.87 -16.05 -4.43
C ASP A 380 5.38 -16.38 -4.56
N ILE A 381 4.64 -15.48 -5.21
CA ILE A 381 3.23 -15.60 -5.53
C ILE A 381 2.99 -15.66 -7.04
N THR A 382 4.01 -16.02 -7.82
CA THR A 382 3.89 -16.23 -9.27
C THR A 382 2.80 -17.26 -9.59
N ASP A 383 2.66 -18.26 -8.75
CA ASP A 383 1.43 -19.07 -8.63
C ASP A 383 0.67 -18.63 -7.37
N PRO A 384 -0.32 -17.74 -7.49
CA PRO A 384 -1.02 -17.19 -6.33
C PRO A 384 -1.85 -18.24 -5.57
N THR A 385 -2.02 -19.44 -6.13
CA THR A 385 -2.69 -20.57 -5.45
C THR A 385 -1.75 -21.35 -4.54
N ASN A 386 -0.46 -21.06 -4.57
CA ASN A 386 0.55 -21.74 -3.78
C ASN A 386 1.70 -20.78 -3.42
N PRO A 387 1.47 -19.81 -2.54
CA PRO A 387 2.54 -18.92 -2.06
C PRO A 387 3.69 -19.74 -1.48
N THR A 388 4.93 -19.44 -1.91
CA THR A 388 6.11 -20.20 -1.48
C THR A 388 7.16 -19.27 -0.88
N TYR A 389 7.67 -19.68 0.28
CA TYR A 389 8.75 -18.98 0.96
C TYR A 389 10.09 -19.25 0.28
N ASP A 390 10.87 -18.20 0.09
CA ASP A 390 12.28 -18.31 -0.28
C ASP A 390 13.15 -17.86 0.90
N SER A 391 14.00 -18.74 1.40
CA SER A 391 14.85 -18.47 2.56
C SER A 391 15.86 -17.33 2.35
N GLY A 392 16.04 -16.85 1.12
CA GLY A 392 16.81 -15.65 0.81
C GLY A 392 15.98 -14.36 0.90
N ALA A 393 14.67 -14.48 0.97
CA ALA A 393 13.73 -13.36 0.98
C ALA A 393 13.34 -12.91 2.39
N ILE A 394 14.29 -12.94 3.33
CA ILE A 394 14.08 -12.50 4.70
C ILE A 394 15.28 -11.72 5.19
N THR A 395 15.05 -10.61 5.87
CA THR A 395 16.11 -9.82 6.49
C THR A 395 15.62 -9.13 7.76
N GLN A 396 16.44 -9.13 8.80
CA GLN A 396 16.18 -8.30 9.97
C GLN A 396 16.50 -6.84 9.65
N MET A 397 15.61 -5.95 9.99
CA MET A 397 15.79 -4.50 9.85
C MET A 397 16.63 -3.97 10.97
N VAL A 398 16.41 -4.45 12.17
CA VAL A 398 17.10 -4.05 13.41
C VAL A 398 17.85 -5.23 14.01
N ASP A 399 18.93 -4.96 14.76
CA ASP A 399 19.75 -5.99 15.38
C ASP A 399 19.09 -6.48 16.67
N TYR A 400 18.36 -7.55 16.59
CA TYR A 400 17.60 -8.19 17.67
C TYR A 400 18.52 -8.85 18.70
N THR A 401 19.37 -8.07 19.38
CA THR A 401 20.39 -8.59 20.33
C THR A 401 20.01 -8.42 21.79
N SER A 402 18.92 -7.75 22.11
CA SER A 402 18.68 -7.36 23.50
C SER A 402 18.18 -8.47 24.40
N GLY A 403 17.52 -9.49 23.92
CA GLY A 403 17.11 -10.65 24.76
C GLY A 403 16.15 -10.31 25.90
N ASP A 404 15.62 -9.13 25.96
CA ASP A 404 14.68 -8.61 26.94
C ASP A 404 13.22 -8.64 26.45
N GLY A 405 12.98 -9.07 25.22
CA GLY A 405 11.64 -9.27 24.68
C GLY A 405 10.97 -8.00 24.19
N GLU A 406 11.68 -6.88 24.11
CA GLU A 406 11.17 -5.68 23.45
C GLU A 406 11.71 -5.64 22.01
N SER A 407 10.82 -5.59 21.04
CA SER A 407 11.14 -5.23 19.67
C SER A 407 11.75 -3.82 19.69
N THR A 408 12.88 -3.65 19.08
CA THR A 408 13.56 -2.35 19.05
C THR A 408 13.46 -1.71 17.67
N GLY A 409 12.52 -2.09 16.85
CA GLY A 409 12.45 -1.58 15.50
C GLY A 409 11.06 -1.20 15.04
N GLU A 410 10.11 -2.05 15.25
CA GLU A 410 8.73 -1.90 14.79
C GLU A 410 8.67 -1.38 13.35
N PRO A 411 9.00 -2.22 12.35
CA PRO A 411 8.92 -1.83 10.95
C PRO A 411 7.46 -1.71 10.52
N GLU A 412 7.05 -0.48 10.22
CA GLU A 412 5.70 -0.12 9.81
C GLU A 412 5.59 -0.03 8.27
N GLY A 413 6.15 1.03 7.71
CA GLY A 413 6.01 1.34 6.31
C GLY A 413 6.92 0.54 5.40
N LEU A 414 6.40 0.18 4.23
CA LEU A 414 7.08 -0.58 3.20
C LEU A 414 6.84 0.05 1.82
N ALA A 415 7.88 0.21 1.02
CA ALA A 415 7.76 0.63 -0.36
C ALA A 415 8.73 -0.12 -1.26
N TYR A 416 8.30 -0.44 -2.48
CA TYR A 416 9.13 -1.08 -3.50
C TYR A 416 9.22 -0.25 -4.77
N LYS A 417 10.42 -0.12 -5.32
CA LYS A 417 10.65 0.51 -6.63
C LYS A 417 11.91 -0.01 -7.29
N ASN A 418 11.79 -0.55 -8.48
CA ASN A 418 12.93 -0.93 -9.35
C ASN A 418 14.02 -1.77 -8.64
N GLY A 419 13.60 -2.75 -7.82
CA GLY A 419 14.51 -3.61 -7.08
C GLY A 419 15.02 -3.03 -5.76
N TYR A 420 14.63 -1.82 -5.39
CA TYR A 420 14.91 -1.22 -4.09
C TYR A 420 13.67 -1.26 -3.20
N ILE A 421 13.90 -1.44 -1.91
CA ILE A 421 12.87 -1.50 -0.88
C ILE A 421 13.24 -0.49 0.19
N LEU A 422 12.29 0.33 0.60
CA LEU A 422 12.39 1.18 1.78
C LEU A 422 11.51 0.63 2.89
N VAL A 423 12.02 0.65 4.10
CA VAL A 423 11.27 0.29 5.31
C VAL A 423 11.51 1.36 6.36
N SER A 424 10.44 1.88 6.95
CA SER A 424 10.50 2.74 8.14
C SER A 424 10.37 1.90 9.40
N ASN A 425 11.08 2.29 10.47
CA ASN A 425 11.02 1.68 11.78
C ASN A 425 10.62 2.75 12.79
N SER A 426 9.48 2.56 13.47
CA SER A 426 8.87 3.60 14.31
C SER A 426 9.56 3.74 15.67
N GLU A 427 9.86 2.66 16.35
CA GLU A 427 10.47 2.67 17.70
C GLU A 427 11.98 2.84 17.69
N ASP A 428 12.70 2.34 16.67
CA ASP A 428 14.11 2.70 16.40
C ASP A 428 14.13 3.68 15.21
N PRO A 429 13.95 5.00 15.44
CA PRO A 429 13.63 5.95 14.39
C PRO A 429 14.65 5.93 13.26
N SER A 430 14.38 5.10 12.26
CA SER A 430 15.29 4.87 11.15
C SER A 430 14.53 4.49 9.88
N VAL A 431 15.24 4.59 8.77
CA VAL A 431 14.81 4.04 7.49
C VAL A 431 15.86 3.10 6.95
N CYS A 432 15.43 1.91 6.57
CA CYS A 432 16.27 0.93 5.92
C CYS A 432 16.14 1.00 4.41
N LEU A 433 17.26 1.01 3.70
CA LEU A 433 17.32 0.74 2.27
C LEU A 433 17.74 -0.71 2.07
N LEU A 434 16.88 -1.46 1.41
CA LEU A 434 17.15 -2.83 1.04
C LEU A 434 17.20 -2.94 -0.48
N ARG A 435 17.78 -4.02 -0.96
CA ARG A 435 17.82 -4.36 -2.37
C ARG A 435 17.32 -5.79 -2.55
N SER A 436 16.35 -5.97 -3.41
CA SER A 436 16.01 -7.27 -3.95
C SER A 436 17.06 -7.66 -4.98
N SER A 437 17.54 -8.90 -4.94
CA SER A 437 18.31 -9.48 -6.02
C SER A 437 17.55 -10.67 -6.57
N TRP A 438 17.40 -10.65 -7.88
CA TRP A 438 16.93 -11.78 -8.64
C TRP A 438 18.17 -12.58 -9.04
N ALA A 439 18.23 -13.87 -8.73
CA ALA A 439 19.34 -14.69 -9.18
C ALA A 439 19.27 -14.78 -10.72
N GLU A 440 20.36 -14.37 -11.37
CA GLU A 440 20.57 -14.54 -12.81
C GLU A 440 20.91 -16.00 -13.14
#